data_3c18802a0e3dc5d668982163147a6e98
#
_entry.id   3c18802a0e3dc5d668982163147a6e98
#
_cell.length_a   1.000
_cell.length_b   1.000
_cell.length_c   1.000
_cell.angle_alpha   90.00
_cell.angle_beta   90.00
_cell.angle_gamma   90.00
#
_symmetry.space_group_name_H-M   'P 1'
#
loop_
_entity.id
_entity.type
_entity.pdbx_description
1 polymer ?
#
loop_
_entity_poly.entity_id
_entity_poly.type
_entity_poly.pdbx_seq_one_letter_code
_entity_poly.pdbx_strand_id
1 'polypeptide(L)'
;MGKIIQTAGRNALGEFAPEFAHFNDDVLFGENWNNQDIDVKTRSIITVVALMASGITDSSLKYHLQNAKNHGVTQKEIAAVITHVAFYAGWPKAWAVFNLAKEVWEAGEGDLPYEEEAMRVHAKEMVFPIGAPNDGFAQYFSGRSFLAPISTSQVGIFNVTFEPGCRNNWHIHHAKSGGGRS
;
A
#
# COMPACT_ATOMS: atom_id res chain seq x y z
N MET A 1 -12.65 -0.28 2.33
CA MET A 1 -11.29 -0.13 1.76
C MET A 1 -11.01 1.37 1.63
N GLY A 2 -9.82 1.85 1.98
CA GLY A 2 -9.47 3.27 1.86
C GLY A 2 -9.42 3.70 0.39
N LYS A 3 -9.55 5.01 0.13
CA LYS A 3 -9.40 5.59 -1.21
C LYS A 3 -7.96 5.41 -1.68
N ILE A 4 -7.78 4.92 -2.90
CA ILE A 4 -6.45 4.83 -3.53
C ILE A 4 -5.99 6.25 -3.87
N ILE A 5 -4.79 6.59 -3.41
CA ILE A 5 -4.12 7.86 -3.69
C ILE A 5 -2.75 7.53 -4.29
N GLN A 6 -2.42 8.17 -5.39
CA GLN A 6 -1.12 8.02 -6.05
C GLN A 6 -0.49 9.40 -6.29
N THR A 7 0.81 9.48 -6.11
CA THR A 7 1.61 10.68 -6.37
C THR A 7 2.86 10.40 -7.20
N ALA A 8 3.01 9.16 -7.68
CA ALA A 8 4.19 8.72 -8.42
C ALA A 8 4.41 9.52 -9.71
N GLY A 9 3.32 9.91 -10.39
CA GLY A 9 3.39 10.74 -11.59
C GLY A 9 3.99 12.11 -11.28
N ARG A 10 3.50 12.79 -10.25
CA ARG A 10 4.03 14.10 -9.81
C ARG A 10 5.48 14.00 -9.36
N ASN A 11 5.79 12.97 -8.56
CA ASN A 11 7.13 12.81 -8.01
C ASN A 11 8.18 12.52 -9.10
N ALA A 12 7.82 11.73 -10.10
CA ALA A 12 8.74 11.33 -11.16
C ALA A 12 8.79 12.31 -12.34
N LEU A 13 7.66 12.88 -12.74
CA LEU A 13 7.49 13.61 -14.00
C LEU A 13 6.80 14.97 -13.86
N GLY A 14 6.48 15.42 -12.63
CA GLY A 14 5.63 16.58 -12.42
C GLY A 14 6.14 17.87 -13.09
N GLU A 15 7.44 18.12 -13.09
CA GLU A 15 8.02 19.28 -13.76
C GLU A 15 8.22 19.07 -15.28
N PHE A 16 8.49 17.82 -15.68
CA PHE A 16 8.75 17.48 -17.08
C PHE A 16 7.47 17.27 -17.89
N ALA A 17 6.46 16.61 -17.29
CA ALA A 17 5.21 16.27 -17.94
C ALA A 17 4.01 16.44 -16.97
N PRO A 18 3.66 17.68 -16.60
CA PRO A 18 2.66 17.97 -15.57
C PRO A 18 1.26 17.45 -15.93
N GLU A 19 0.89 17.52 -17.19
CA GLU A 19 -0.41 17.00 -17.67
C GLU A 19 -0.48 15.47 -17.56
N PHE A 20 0.59 14.77 -17.95
CA PHE A 20 0.68 13.32 -17.77
C PHE A 20 0.62 12.93 -16.30
N ALA A 21 1.34 13.65 -15.43
CA ALA A 21 1.33 13.41 -13.99
C ALA A 21 -0.08 13.62 -13.39
N HIS A 22 -0.79 14.64 -13.83
CA HIS A 22 -2.19 14.88 -13.46
C HIS A 22 -3.10 13.71 -13.89
N PHE A 23 -3.02 13.29 -15.15
CA PHE A 23 -3.84 12.17 -15.63
C PHE A 23 -3.52 10.87 -14.91
N ASN A 24 -2.25 10.60 -14.62
CA ASN A 24 -1.85 9.42 -13.87
C ASN A 24 -2.38 9.45 -12.42
N ASP A 25 -2.10 10.52 -11.69
CA ASP A 25 -2.33 10.56 -10.25
C ASP A 25 -3.80 10.86 -9.91
N ASP A 26 -4.39 11.86 -10.57
CA ASP A 26 -5.75 12.32 -10.21
C ASP A 26 -6.83 11.58 -10.97
N VAL A 27 -6.67 11.37 -12.27
CA VAL A 27 -7.72 10.76 -13.10
C VAL A 27 -7.64 9.24 -13.04
N LEU A 28 -6.50 8.65 -13.40
CA LEU A 28 -6.38 7.19 -13.40
C LEU A 28 -6.53 6.63 -11.99
N PHE A 29 -5.67 7.00 -11.07
CA PHE A 29 -5.70 6.47 -9.70
C PHE A 29 -6.70 7.17 -8.81
N GLY A 30 -6.87 8.50 -8.92
CA GLY A 30 -7.76 9.28 -8.06
C GLY A 30 -9.25 9.08 -8.36
N GLU A 31 -9.62 8.85 -9.61
CA GLU A 31 -11.00 8.68 -10.05
C GLU A 31 -11.29 7.25 -10.52
N ASN A 32 -10.62 6.77 -11.59
CA ASN A 32 -10.95 5.49 -12.20
C ASN A 32 -10.72 4.30 -11.27
N TRP A 33 -9.57 4.23 -10.58
CA TRP A 33 -9.30 3.14 -9.64
C TRP A 33 -10.20 3.19 -8.39
N ASN A 34 -10.78 4.32 -8.08
CA ASN A 34 -11.71 4.50 -6.96
C ASN A 34 -13.19 4.36 -7.36
N ASN A 35 -13.50 4.17 -8.64
CA ASN A 35 -14.86 3.90 -9.09
C ASN A 35 -15.29 2.51 -8.60
N GLN A 36 -16.48 2.44 -7.99
CA GLN A 36 -16.98 1.25 -7.30
C GLN A 36 -17.77 0.26 -8.19
N ASP A 37 -17.91 0.55 -9.50
CA ASP A 37 -18.59 -0.35 -10.44
C ASP A 37 -17.86 -1.68 -10.61
N ILE A 38 -16.53 -1.66 -10.43
CA ILE A 38 -15.67 -2.85 -10.41
C ILE A 38 -14.78 -2.76 -9.16
N ASP A 39 -14.70 -3.83 -8.38
CA ASP A 39 -13.84 -3.88 -7.19
C ASP A 39 -12.34 -3.80 -7.56
N VAL A 40 -11.53 -3.37 -6.60
CA VAL A 40 -10.10 -3.13 -6.82
C VAL A 40 -9.31 -4.41 -7.16
N LYS A 41 -9.74 -5.56 -6.65
CA LYS A 41 -9.14 -6.87 -6.96
C LYS A 41 -9.36 -7.21 -8.43
N THR A 42 -10.59 -7.05 -8.91
CA THR A 42 -10.94 -7.26 -10.31
C THR A 42 -10.21 -6.28 -11.23
N ARG A 43 -10.11 -4.99 -10.85
CA ARG A 43 -9.30 -4.01 -11.60
C ARG A 43 -7.85 -4.43 -11.74
N SER A 44 -7.24 -4.93 -10.66
CA SER A 44 -5.86 -5.40 -10.68
C SER A 44 -5.67 -6.57 -11.64
N ILE A 45 -6.60 -7.54 -11.64
CA ILE A 45 -6.58 -8.67 -12.58
C ILE A 45 -6.70 -8.16 -14.02
N ILE A 46 -7.65 -7.28 -14.31
CA ILE A 46 -7.85 -6.69 -15.65
C ILE A 46 -6.58 -5.99 -16.12
N THR A 47 -5.93 -5.22 -15.24
CA THR A 47 -4.68 -4.52 -15.57
C THR A 47 -3.55 -5.50 -15.91
N VAL A 48 -3.36 -6.56 -15.11
CA VAL A 48 -2.37 -7.60 -15.41
C VAL A 48 -2.66 -8.28 -16.74
N VAL A 49 -3.92 -8.64 -17.00
CA VAL A 49 -4.35 -9.24 -18.27
C VAL A 49 -4.08 -8.32 -19.46
N ALA A 50 -4.41 -7.04 -19.34
CA ALA A 50 -4.18 -6.06 -20.40
C ALA A 50 -2.68 -5.90 -20.72
N LEU A 51 -1.83 -5.79 -19.71
CA LEU A 51 -0.38 -5.67 -19.88
C LEU A 51 0.21 -6.94 -20.51
N MET A 52 -0.15 -8.11 -20.00
CA MET A 52 0.28 -9.40 -20.57
C MET A 52 -0.14 -9.52 -22.03
N ALA A 53 -1.39 -9.22 -22.36
CA ALA A 53 -1.89 -9.30 -23.73
C ALA A 53 -1.16 -8.33 -24.67
N SER A 54 -0.84 -7.14 -24.18
CA SER A 54 -0.06 -6.13 -24.92
C SER A 54 1.43 -6.47 -25.06
N GLY A 55 1.92 -7.52 -24.40
CA GLY A 55 3.31 -7.95 -24.43
C GLY A 55 4.24 -7.16 -23.52
N ILE A 56 3.70 -6.42 -22.57
CA ILE A 56 4.47 -5.77 -21.51
C ILE A 56 4.74 -6.81 -20.43
N THR A 57 5.99 -7.27 -20.33
CA THR A 57 6.42 -8.36 -19.45
C THR A 57 7.69 -7.99 -18.66
N ASP A 58 7.87 -6.72 -18.40
CA ASP A 58 8.99 -6.14 -17.67
C ASP A 58 8.62 -5.75 -16.21
N SER A 59 9.42 -4.89 -15.61
CA SER A 59 9.22 -4.39 -14.25
C SER A 59 7.89 -3.66 -14.04
N SER A 60 7.32 -3.07 -15.11
CA SER A 60 5.99 -2.44 -15.04
C SER A 60 4.92 -3.46 -14.70
N LEU A 61 4.96 -4.64 -15.34
CA LEU A 61 4.04 -5.72 -15.02
C LEU A 61 4.29 -6.29 -13.62
N LYS A 62 5.55 -6.41 -13.19
CA LYS A 62 5.88 -6.86 -11.82
C LYS A 62 5.23 -5.96 -10.77
N TYR A 63 5.27 -4.64 -10.96
CA TYR A 63 4.58 -3.68 -10.09
C TYR A 63 3.07 -3.95 -10.02
N HIS A 64 2.41 -4.21 -11.15
CA HIS A 64 0.98 -4.51 -11.17
C HIS A 64 0.63 -5.89 -10.59
N LEU A 65 1.51 -6.88 -10.70
CA LEU A 65 1.39 -8.17 -10.01
C LEU A 65 1.47 -7.99 -8.50
N GLN A 66 2.41 -7.16 -8.02
CA GLN A 66 2.50 -6.82 -6.59
C GLN A 66 1.23 -6.12 -6.09
N ASN A 67 0.70 -5.16 -6.86
CA ASN A 67 -0.57 -4.52 -6.51
C ASN A 67 -1.73 -5.52 -6.50
N ALA A 68 -1.77 -6.47 -7.43
CA ALA A 68 -2.79 -7.51 -7.44
C ALA A 68 -2.73 -8.37 -6.18
N LYS A 69 -1.52 -8.78 -5.73
CA LYS A 69 -1.30 -9.46 -4.45
C LYS A 69 -1.81 -8.63 -3.27
N ASN A 70 -1.45 -7.36 -3.20
CA ASN A 70 -1.86 -6.43 -2.14
C ASN A 70 -3.38 -6.20 -2.11
N HIS A 71 -4.05 -6.28 -3.26
CA HIS A 71 -5.50 -6.20 -3.39
C HIS A 71 -6.22 -7.55 -3.20
N GLY A 72 -5.52 -8.56 -2.68
CA GLY A 72 -6.09 -9.84 -2.29
C GLY A 72 -6.23 -10.87 -3.42
N VAL A 73 -5.49 -10.71 -4.51
CA VAL A 73 -5.38 -11.76 -5.53
C VAL A 73 -4.45 -12.85 -5.00
N THR A 74 -4.96 -14.06 -4.86
CA THR A 74 -4.20 -15.21 -4.38
C THR A 74 -3.29 -15.78 -5.47
N GLN A 75 -2.25 -16.52 -5.06
CA GLN A 75 -1.38 -17.26 -5.99
C GLN A 75 -2.18 -18.19 -6.92
N LYS A 76 -3.20 -18.86 -6.37
CA LYS A 76 -4.06 -19.76 -7.15
C LYS A 76 -4.87 -19.01 -8.21
N GLU A 77 -5.40 -17.86 -7.86
CA GLU A 77 -6.18 -17.03 -8.78
C GLU A 77 -5.30 -16.46 -9.90
N ILE A 78 -4.14 -15.88 -9.56
CA ILE A 78 -3.26 -15.31 -10.58
C ILE A 78 -2.72 -16.39 -11.52
N ALA A 79 -2.40 -17.58 -11.01
CA ALA A 79 -1.99 -18.70 -11.84
C ALA A 79 -3.10 -19.13 -12.81
N ALA A 80 -4.34 -19.20 -12.35
CA ALA A 80 -5.48 -19.53 -13.21
C ALA A 80 -5.72 -18.45 -14.28
N VAL A 81 -5.61 -17.17 -13.91
CA VAL A 81 -5.74 -16.02 -14.84
C VAL A 81 -4.67 -16.08 -15.92
N ILE A 82 -3.40 -16.22 -15.56
CA ILE A 82 -2.28 -16.29 -16.54
C ILE A 82 -2.45 -17.50 -17.46
N THR A 83 -2.82 -18.65 -16.90
CA THR A 83 -3.07 -19.88 -17.68
C THR A 83 -4.19 -19.66 -18.68
N HIS A 84 -5.32 -19.09 -18.26
CA HIS A 84 -6.43 -18.80 -19.16
C HIS A 84 -6.01 -17.84 -20.28
N VAL A 85 -5.34 -16.73 -19.93
CA VAL A 85 -4.89 -15.72 -20.90
C VAL A 85 -3.85 -16.28 -21.88
N ALA A 86 -3.07 -17.30 -21.50
CA ALA A 86 -2.10 -17.96 -22.39
C ALA A 86 -2.72 -18.47 -23.69
N PHE A 87 -3.97 -18.97 -23.64
CA PHE A 87 -4.70 -19.45 -24.83
C PHE A 87 -5.08 -18.32 -25.80
N TYR A 88 -5.17 -17.09 -25.33
CA TYR A 88 -5.58 -15.92 -26.13
C TYR A 88 -4.40 -15.01 -26.50
N ALA A 89 -3.41 -14.89 -25.62
CA ALA A 89 -2.28 -13.98 -25.79
C ALA A 89 -0.96 -14.68 -26.16
N GLY A 90 -0.91 -16.00 -26.05
CA GLY A 90 0.24 -16.82 -26.40
C GLY A 90 1.11 -17.26 -25.21
N TRP A 91 1.62 -18.48 -25.29
CA TRP A 91 2.42 -19.16 -24.26
C TRP A 91 3.73 -18.43 -23.90
N PRO A 92 4.50 -17.86 -24.85
CA PRO A 92 5.73 -17.13 -24.46
C PRO A 92 5.48 -15.98 -23.49
N LYS A 93 4.39 -15.24 -23.69
CA LYS A 93 4.01 -14.15 -22.76
C LYS A 93 3.63 -14.71 -21.39
N ALA A 94 2.86 -15.81 -21.35
CA ALA A 94 2.49 -16.47 -20.11
C ALA A 94 3.71 -16.91 -19.29
N TRP A 95 4.71 -17.53 -19.95
CA TRP A 95 5.97 -17.90 -19.30
C TRP A 95 6.68 -16.71 -18.66
N ALA A 96 6.81 -15.59 -19.39
CA ALA A 96 7.42 -14.38 -18.85
C ALA A 96 6.66 -13.85 -17.64
N VAL A 97 5.31 -13.83 -17.72
CA VAL A 97 4.46 -13.36 -16.61
C VAL A 97 4.52 -14.30 -15.41
N PHE A 98 4.56 -15.63 -15.62
CA PHE A 98 4.74 -16.59 -14.54
C PHE A 98 6.06 -16.41 -13.80
N ASN A 99 7.16 -16.11 -14.50
CA ASN A 99 8.43 -15.82 -13.85
C ASN A 99 8.31 -14.62 -12.91
N LEU A 100 7.70 -13.53 -13.37
CA LEU A 100 7.45 -12.36 -12.53
C LEU A 100 6.47 -12.65 -11.39
N ALA A 101 5.41 -13.43 -11.65
CA ALA A 101 4.45 -13.81 -10.63
C ALA A 101 5.10 -14.68 -9.54
N LYS A 102 5.97 -15.62 -9.91
CA LYS A 102 6.77 -16.40 -8.94
C LYS A 102 7.58 -15.49 -8.02
N GLU A 103 8.30 -14.53 -8.59
CA GLU A 103 9.07 -13.55 -7.78
C GLU A 103 8.17 -12.81 -6.78
N VAL A 104 6.93 -12.49 -7.15
CA VAL A 104 5.99 -11.77 -6.29
C VAL A 104 5.35 -12.65 -5.22
N TRP A 105 4.93 -13.88 -5.55
CA TRP A 105 4.20 -14.75 -4.62
C TRP A 105 5.09 -15.74 -3.87
N GLU A 106 6.23 -16.15 -4.44
CA GLU A 106 7.21 -17.04 -3.80
C GLU A 106 8.32 -16.29 -3.08
N ALA A 107 8.49 -14.97 -3.32
CA ALA A 107 9.25 -14.12 -2.43
C ALA A 107 8.73 -14.38 -1.02
N GLY A 108 9.52 -15.11 -0.26
CA GLY A 108 9.13 -15.63 1.04
C GLY A 108 8.79 -14.49 2.00
N GLU A 109 8.35 -14.84 3.21
CA GLU A 109 8.04 -13.91 4.33
C GLU A 109 9.15 -12.88 4.66
N GLY A 110 10.16 -12.74 3.81
CA GLY A 110 11.23 -11.75 3.86
C GLY A 110 11.00 -10.52 2.99
N ASP A 111 10.14 -10.57 1.96
CA ASP A 111 9.68 -9.36 1.25
C ASP A 111 8.39 -8.88 1.91
N LEU A 112 8.57 -8.06 2.92
CA LEU A 112 7.51 -7.40 3.65
C LEU A 112 6.56 -6.71 2.68
N PRO A 113 5.23 -6.70 2.94
CA PRO A 113 4.29 -5.87 2.19
C PRO A 113 4.84 -4.45 2.08
N TYR A 114 4.52 -3.74 1.00
CA TYR A 114 4.96 -2.35 0.79
C TYR A 114 4.79 -1.47 2.05
N GLU A 115 3.74 -1.72 2.83
CA GLU A 115 3.49 -1.04 4.10
C GLU A 115 4.53 -1.39 5.17
N GLU A 116 4.99 -2.64 5.25
CA GLU A 116 6.03 -3.05 6.21
C GLU A 116 7.43 -2.60 5.76
N GLU A 117 7.73 -2.58 4.47
CA GLU A 117 8.97 -2.01 3.95
C GLU A 117 8.97 -0.48 4.14
N ALA A 118 7.86 0.20 3.88
CA ALA A 118 7.69 1.62 4.17
C ALA A 118 7.86 1.90 5.67
N MET A 119 7.29 1.07 6.54
CA MET A 119 7.48 1.15 7.99
C MET A 119 8.95 0.91 8.39
N ARG A 120 9.63 -0.03 7.76
CA ARG A 120 11.04 -0.33 8.03
C ARG A 120 11.98 0.78 7.57
N VAL A 121 11.71 1.39 6.42
CA VAL A 121 12.44 2.57 5.93
C VAL A 121 12.18 3.74 6.86
N HIS A 122 10.92 4.02 7.19
CA HIS A 122 10.53 5.06 8.11
C HIS A 122 11.17 4.90 9.50
N ALA A 123 11.21 3.66 10.02
CA ALA A 123 11.85 3.37 11.31
C ALA A 123 13.35 3.70 11.33
N LYS A 124 14.05 3.64 10.20
CA LYS A 124 15.48 4.01 10.09
C LYS A 124 15.69 5.52 10.07
N GLU A 125 14.71 6.27 9.60
CA GLU A 125 14.76 7.73 9.48
C GLU A 125 14.21 8.44 10.71
N MET A 126 13.45 7.73 11.56
CA MET A 126 12.84 8.27 12.76
C MET A 126 13.88 8.59 13.85
N VAL A 127 13.77 9.77 14.45
CA VAL A 127 14.57 10.18 15.61
C VAL A 127 14.16 9.38 16.86
N PHE A 128 12.88 9.00 16.97
CA PHE A 128 12.34 8.23 18.09
C PHE A 128 11.83 6.87 17.63
N PRO A 129 11.91 5.83 18.47
CA PRO A 129 11.45 4.50 18.12
C PRO A 129 9.94 4.48 17.84
N ILE A 130 9.50 3.62 16.92
CA ILE A 130 8.08 3.43 16.61
C ILE A 130 7.31 2.89 17.82
N GLY A 131 7.92 1.95 18.55
CA GLY A 131 7.32 1.36 19.75
C GLY A 131 6.47 0.13 19.49
N ALA A 132 5.73 -0.30 20.52
CA ALA A 132 4.82 -1.45 20.47
C ALA A 132 3.42 -1.05 19.94
N PRO A 133 2.61 -2.00 19.45
CA PRO A 133 1.21 -1.74 19.13
C PRO A 133 0.48 -1.04 20.26
N ASN A 134 -0.29 -0.01 19.93
CA ASN A 134 -1.00 0.83 20.89
C ASN A 134 -2.37 0.26 21.24
N ASP A 135 -2.42 -1.03 21.60
CA ASP A 135 -3.66 -1.77 21.83
C ASP A 135 -4.46 -1.22 23.04
N GLY A 136 -3.76 -0.72 24.06
CA GLY A 136 -4.38 -0.15 25.25
C GLY A 136 -5.24 1.09 24.99
N PHE A 137 -4.97 1.80 23.90
CA PHE A 137 -5.70 3.01 23.50
C PHE A 137 -6.40 2.86 22.15
N ALA A 138 -6.47 1.63 21.60
CA ALA A 138 -7.01 1.36 20.26
C ALA A 138 -8.41 1.95 20.03
N GLN A 139 -9.25 2.03 21.08
CA GLN A 139 -10.60 2.62 21.01
C GLN A 139 -10.61 4.11 20.56
N TYR A 140 -9.49 4.81 20.69
CA TYR A 140 -9.36 6.23 20.31
C TYR A 140 -8.84 6.44 18.91
N PHE A 141 -8.57 5.37 18.18
CA PHE A 141 -8.02 5.41 16.82
C PHE A 141 -8.82 4.55 15.85
N SER A 142 -8.89 4.99 14.61
CA SER A 142 -9.34 4.16 13.49
C SER A 142 -8.11 3.80 12.66
N GLY A 143 -7.72 2.52 12.66
CA GLY A 143 -6.46 2.05 12.10
C GLY A 143 -5.42 1.73 13.18
N ARG A 144 -4.26 1.25 12.76
CA ARG A 144 -3.19 0.84 13.69
C ARG A 144 -2.31 2.04 14.09
N SER A 145 -1.99 2.09 15.36
CA SER A 145 -1.02 3.04 15.91
C SER A 145 -0.05 2.32 16.84
N PHE A 146 1.10 2.93 17.07
CA PHE A 146 2.18 2.40 17.88
C PHE A 146 2.59 3.44 18.90
N LEU A 147 3.00 3.00 20.08
CA LEU A 147 3.37 3.86 21.19
C LEU A 147 4.75 3.51 21.71
N ALA A 148 5.64 4.49 21.76
CA ALA A 148 6.96 4.35 22.37
C ALA A 148 7.12 5.38 23.49
N PRO A 149 7.44 4.96 24.73
CA PRO A 149 7.78 5.90 25.78
C PRO A 149 9.12 6.57 25.49
N ILE A 150 9.15 7.91 25.57
CA ILE A 150 10.38 8.71 25.48
C ILE A 150 10.86 9.08 26.88
N SER A 151 9.93 9.46 27.75
CA SER A 151 10.21 9.78 29.15
C SER A 151 9.03 9.36 30.02
N THR A 152 9.30 8.76 31.16
CA THR A 152 8.28 8.38 32.16
C THR A 152 8.58 8.96 33.53
N SER A 153 9.63 9.83 33.65
CA SER A 153 10.09 10.33 34.96
C SER A 153 9.22 11.46 35.46
N GLN A 154 9.32 12.67 35.07
CA GLN A 154 8.55 13.80 35.61
C GLN A 154 7.25 14.04 34.83
N VAL A 155 7.33 13.96 33.52
CA VAL A 155 6.19 14.07 32.61
C VAL A 155 6.25 12.89 31.65
N GLY A 156 5.12 12.18 31.48
CA GLY A 156 5.01 11.11 30.50
C GLY A 156 5.04 11.71 29.08
N ILE A 157 6.12 11.39 28.33
CA ILE A 157 6.26 11.78 26.93
C ILE A 157 6.31 10.51 26.11
N PHE A 158 5.50 10.44 25.07
CA PHE A 158 5.40 9.29 24.19
C PHE A 158 5.49 9.72 22.74
N ASN A 159 6.18 8.90 21.93
CA ASN A 159 6.08 8.98 20.49
C ASN A 159 4.88 8.13 20.05
N VAL A 160 3.98 8.69 19.27
CA VAL A 160 2.85 7.97 18.68
C VAL A 160 3.04 7.92 17.17
N THR A 161 3.21 6.72 16.63
CA THR A 161 3.35 6.48 15.19
C THR A 161 2.04 5.93 14.64
N PHE A 162 1.60 6.43 13.52
CA PHE A 162 0.36 6.04 12.84
C PHE A 162 0.69 5.35 11.52
N GLU A 163 0.01 4.24 11.23
CA GLU A 163 0.00 3.71 9.88
C GLU A 163 -0.73 4.66 8.91
N PRO A 164 -0.40 4.61 7.60
CA PRO A 164 -1.13 5.38 6.60
C PRO A 164 -2.65 5.15 6.71
N GLY A 165 -3.40 6.24 6.78
CA GLY A 165 -4.87 6.19 6.94
C GLY A 165 -5.37 6.02 8.38
N CYS A 166 -4.51 5.81 9.36
CA CYS A 166 -4.90 5.83 10.77
C CYS A 166 -5.38 7.24 11.15
N ARG A 167 -6.46 7.30 11.92
CA ARG A 167 -7.07 8.56 12.37
C ARG A 167 -7.29 8.54 13.85
N ASN A 168 -7.06 9.67 14.49
CA ASN A 168 -7.44 9.92 15.87
C ASN A 168 -8.96 10.18 15.93
N ASN A 169 -9.67 9.45 16.79
CA ASN A 169 -11.09 9.68 17.03
C ASN A 169 -11.26 10.79 18.07
N TRP A 170 -12.38 11.50 18.01
CA TRP A 170 -12.72 12.47 19.03
C TRP A 170 -12.77 11.82 20.42
N HIS A 171 -11.97 12.34 21.36
CA HIS A 171 -11.97 11.91 22.75
C HIS A 171 -11.54 13.06 23.68
N ILE A 172 -11.85 12.94 24.95
CA ILE A 172 -11.55 13.94 25.95
C ILE A 172 -10.50 13.36 26.91
N HIS A 173 -9.43 14.11 27.13
CA HIS A 173 -8.46 13.83 28.18
C HIS A 173 -8.95 14.43 29.52
N HIS A 174 -9.27 13.57 30.50
CA HIS A 174 -9.63 14.00 31.83
C HIS A 174 -8.37 14.08 32.70
N ALA A 175 -7.84 15.29 32.90
CA ALA A 175 -6.77 15.51 33.86
C ALA A 175 -7.32 16.09 35.15
N LYS A 176 -6.92 15.51 36.29
CA LYS A 176 -7.29 16.03 37.63
C LYS A 176 -6.54 17.30 38.00
N SER A 177 -5.36 17.54 37.42
CA SER A 177 -4.57 18.79 37.51
C SER A 177 -3.55 18.79 36.37
N GLY A 178 -3.26 20.00 35.82
CA GLY A 178 -2.12 20.23 34.91
C GLY A 178 -2.20 19.53 33.54
N GLY A 179 -3.39 19.25 33.03
CA GLY A 179 -3.55 18.72 31.67
C GLY A 179 -3.20 19.76 30.62
N GLY A 180 -2.21 19.46 29.76
CA GLY A 180 -1.90 20.29 28.60
C GLY A 180 -3.09 20.28 27.63
N ARG A 181 -3.43 21.47 27.09
CA ARG A 181 -4.30 21.57 25.90
C ARG A 181 -3.40 21.35 24.67
N SER A 182 -3.71 20.35 23.88
CA SER A 182 -3.19 20.23 22.51
C SER A 182 -4.01 21.09 21.57
#